data_63673e981e67cb8d800760d9d9317d49
#
_entry.id   63673e981e67cb8d800760d9d9317d49
#
_cell.length_a   1.000
_cell.length_b   1.000
_cell.length_c   1.000
_cell.angle_alpha   90.00
_cell.angle_beta   90.00
_cell.angle_gamma   90.00
#
_symmetry.space_group_name_H-M   'P 1'
#
loop_
_entity.id
_entity.type
_entity.pdbx_description
1 polymer ?
#
loop_
_entity_poly.entity_id
_entity_poly.type
_entity_poly.pdbx_seq_one_letter_code
_entity_poly.pdbx_strand_id
1 'polypeptide(L)'
;MRKSRAFALRRGQGCAILIESVYLTITAAIGGRADHGAVRRPGRPGALPHAIIFSGSGDRMAAARFAAAAMECQAEAGRPCLQCRQCRKVMEDIHPDVQTVQDPDHRELPVDLLRRLRQDAYIRPNDGAAKVYIFPDCDALNQRDQNVLLKLVEEGPPYAAFLFCAETAATLLPTIRSRCVEWKLRGGDEDARNDTARDLCRAFASGQLLPVSQYLVGLENKRLKREQLQQLLEAGWRAAAEALLAAYGKPDPADIPGAEELRRGLTVRQLRGLTELMKRYCLECRYNVGVGHVLGALCAGWEKLL
;
A
#
# COMPACT_ATOMS: atom_id res chain seq x y z
N MET A 1 -11.26 16.46 28.50
CA MET A 1 -11.37 17.13 27.18
C MET A 1 -10.07 17.90 26.92
N ARG A 2 -9.12 17.32 26.21
CA ARG A 2 -7.91 18.02 25.71
C ARG A 2 -7.90 17.91 24.21
N LYS A 3 -8.09 19.04 23.53
CA LYS A 3 -8.05 19.18 22.09
C LYS A 3 -6.64 18.87 21.57
N SER A 4 -6.51 17.83 20.77
CA SER A 4 -5.35 17.51 19.97
C SER A 4 -5.13 18.64 18.94
N ARG A 5 -4.09 19.45 19.10
CA ARG A 5 -3.64 20.40 18.09
C ARG A 5 -2.89 19.62 17.02
N ALA A 6 -3.54 19.44 15.87
CA ALA A 6 -2.91 18.94 14.67
C ALA A 6 -1.78 19.90 14.24
N PHE A 7 -0.57 19.37 14.16
CA PHE A 7 0.59 20.08 13.62
C PHE A 7 0.49 20.11 12.11
N ALA A 8 0.22 21.28 11.55
CA ALA A 8 0.11 21.49 10.10
C ALA A 8 1.51 21.43 9.47
N LEU A 9 1.89 20.30 8.90
CA LEU A 9 2.97 20.21 7.94
C LEU A 9 2.49 20.83 6.61
N ARG A 10 3.00 22.02 6.30
CA ARG A 10 2.83 22.64 4.99
C ARG A 10 3.64 21.84 3.96
N ARG A 11 2.98 20.94 3.23
CA ARG A 11 3.25 20.50 1.85
C ARG A 11 2.27 19.39 1.47
N GLY A 12 1.31 19.70 0.59
CA GLY A 12 0.49 18.74 -0.17
C GLY A 12 -0.61 18.00 0.62
N GLN A 13 -1.85 18.20 0.25
CA GLN A 13 -3.03 17.53 0.83
C GLN A 13 -3.00 15.98 0.76
N GLY A 14 -2.13 15.39 -0.07
CA GLY A 14 -1.93 13.94 -0.15
C GLY A 14 -1.12 13.31 1.00
N CYS A 15 -0.29 14.09 1.70
CA CYS A 15 0.59 13.57 2.76
C CYS A 15 -0.14 13.33 4.09
N ALA A 16 -1.23 14.05 4.38
CA ALA A 16 -1.96 13.94 5.65
C ALA A 16 -2.76 12.63 5.74
N ILE A 17 -3.38 12.18 4.66
CA ILE A 17 -4.19 10.94 4.61
C ILE A 17 -3.29 9.70 4.69
N LEU A 18 -2.11 9.76 4.05
CA LEU A 18 -1.09 8.69 4.12
C LEU A 18 -0.55 8.50 5.55
N ILE A 19 -0.32 9.60 6.25
CA ILE A 19 0.17 9.57 7.65
C ILE A 19 -0.90 8.95 8.56
N GLU A 20 -2.19 9.20 8.37
CA GLU A 20 -3.26 8.57 9.15
C GLU A 20 -3.38 7.07 8.90
N SER A 21 -3.30 6.61 7.65
CA SER A 21 -3.36 5.18 7.32
C SER A 21 -2.13 4.42 7.87
N VAL A 22 -0.93 4.97 7.71
CA VAL A 22 0.31 4.42 8.26
C VAL A 22 0.31 4.50 9.79
N TYR A 23 -0.19 5.59 10.36
CA TYR A 23 -0.33 5.77 11.81
C TYR A 23 -1.28 4.73 12.41
N LEU A 24 -2.42 4.46 11.78
CA LEU A 24 -3.38 3.44 12.22
C LEU A 24 -2.81 2.04 12.10
N THR A 25 -2.10 1.73 11.02
CA THR A 25 -1.46 0.42 10.81
C THR A 25 -0.32 0.20 11.81
N ILE A 26 0.52 1.19 12.05
CA ILE A 26 1.62 1.10 13.02
C ILE A 26 1.09 1.09 14.46
N THR A 27 0.08 1.92 14.79
CA THR A 27 -0.55 1.89 16.12
C THR A 27 -1.32 0.61 16.38
N ALA A 28 -1.97 0.03 15.39
CA ALA A 28 -2.60 -1.28 15.48
C ALA A 28 -1.55 -2.41 15.65
N ALA A 29 -0.43 -2.35 14.94
CA ALA A 29 0.67 -3.30 15.07
C ALA A 29 1.39 -3.20 16.44
N ILE A 30 1.46 -2.00 17.02
CA ILE A 30 2.03 -1.77 18.36
C ILE A 30 1.04 -2.17 19.46
N GLY A 31 -0.28 -2.01 19.24
CA GLY A 31 -1.36 -2.29 20.21
C GLY A 31 -2.01 -3.67 20.08
N GLY A 32 -1.84 -4.36 18.96
CA GLY A 32 -2.46 -5.65 18.69
C GLY A 32 -1.53 -6.83 19.00
N ARG A 33 -2.09 -7.90 19.61
CA ARG A 33 -1.46 -9.22 19.66
C ARG A 33 -1.34 -9.76 18.24
N ALA A 34 -0.22 -9.57 17.58
CA ALA A 34 0.10 -10.28 16.35
C ALA A 34 0.81 -11.60 16.73
N ASP A 35 0.05 -12.68 16.75
CA ASP A 35 0.57 -14.05 16.70
C ASP A 35 0.94 -14.39 15.25
N HIS A 36 2.12 -14.03 14.82
CA HIS A 36 2.80 -14.66 13.70
C HIS A 36 4.30 -14.51 13.91
N GLY A 37 4.96 -15.63 14.15
CA GLY A 37 6.36 -16.05 14.06
C GLY A 37 7.53 -15.05 13.94
N ALA A 38 7.34 -13.77 14.18
CA ALA A 38 8.40 -12.78 14.17
C ALA A 38 9.18 -12.85 15.47
N VAL A 39 10.48 -12.98 15.37
CA VAL A 39 11.43 -12.94 16.50
C VAL A 39 11.20 -11.64 17.26
N ARG A 40 10.45 -11.72 18.35
CA ARG A 40 10.22 -10.61 19.28
C ARG A 40 11.54 -10.30 19.99
N ARG A 41 12.02 -9.09 19.89
CA ARG A 41 13.08 -8.63 20.79
C ARG A 41 12.59 -8.70 22.24
N PRO A 42 13.31 -9.37 23.15
CA PRO A 42 12.93 -9.38 24.55
C PRO A 42 13.07 -7.97 25.12
N GLY A 43 12.02 -7.40 25.70
CA GLY A 43 12.15 -6.28 26.62
C GLY A 43 11.11 -5.16 26.59
N ARG A 44 10.29 -4.98 25.53
CA ARG A 44 9.24 -3.96 25.56
C ARG A 44 7.93 -4.43 24.92
N PRO A 45 6.78 -4.33 25.61
CA PRO A 45 5.47 -4.53 25.01
C PRO A 45 5.27 -3.52 23.86
N GLY A 46 4.86 -3.97 22.66
CA GLY A 46 4.61 -3.11 21.52
C GLY A 46 5.85 -2.78 20.67
N ALA A 47 6.93 -3.56 20.71
CA ALA A 47 8.08 -3.37 19.84
C ALA A 47 7.75 -3.72 18.38
N LEU A 48 8.17 -2.85 17.46
CA LEU A 48 8.06 -3.11 16.01
C LEU A 48 8.96 -4.29 15.60
N PRO A 49 8.59 -5.03 14.55
CA PRO A 49 9.45 -6.05 13.96
C PRO A 49 10.79 -5.45 13.54
N HIS A 50 11.87 -6.22 13.68
CA HIS A 50 13.20 -5.78 13.27
C HIS A 50 13.39 -5.77 11.75
N ALA A 51 12.52 -6.43 10.99
CA ALA A 51 12.54 -6.45 9.53
C ALA A 51 11.13 -6.27 8.98
N ILE A 52 10.92 -5.22 8.18
CA ILE A 52 9.63 -4.82 7.63
C ILE A 52 9.78 -4.58 6.14
N ILE A 53 8.84 -5.09 5.34
CA ILE A 53 8.70 -4.77 3.92
C ILE A 53 7.51 -3.81 3.79
N PHE A 54 7.75 -2.62 3.26
CA PHE A 54 6.72 -1.69 2.82
C PHE A 54 6.47 -1.90 1.34
N SER A 55 5.29 -2.41 0.98
CA SER A 55 4.91 -2.69 -0.40
C SER A 55 3.66 -1.92 -0.81
N GLY A 56 3.36 -1.88 -2.11
CA GLY A 56 2.16 -1.24 -2.66
C GLY A 56 2.38 0.16 -3.21
N SER A 57 1.28 0.85 -3.54
CA SER A 57 1.27 2.13 -4.26
C SER A 57 1.42 3.36 -3.35
N GLY A 58 1.41 3.20 -2.03
CA GLY A 58 1.58 4.28 -1.06
C GLY A 58 3.01 4.80 -1.00
N ASP A 59 3.22 5.91 -0.28
CA ASP A 59 4.56 6.47 -0.02
C ASP A 59 5.34 5.56 0.95
N ARG A 60 6.04 4.60 0.37
CA ARG A 60 6.83 3.59 1.09
C ARG A 60 7.96 4.22 1.90
N MET A 61 8.58 5.28 1.36
CA MET A 61 9.68 5.95 2.04
C MET A 61 9.20 6.74 3.25
N ALA A 62 8.07 7.45 3.14
CA ALA A 62 7.44 8.13 4.28
C ALA A 62 7.05 7.12 5.38
N ALA A 63 6.51 5.96 4.99
CA ALA A 63 6.16 4.89 5.93
C ALA A 63 7.40 4.30 6.64
N ALA A 64 8.50 4.07 5.89
CA ALA A 64 9.75 3.58 6.46
C ALA A 64 10.35 4.61 7.45
N ARG A 65 10.38 5.90 7.10
CA ARG A 65 10.82 6.97 8.01
C ARG A 65 9.96 7.06 9.27
N PHE A 66 8.64 6.91 9.11
CA PHE A 66 7.72 6.92 10.24
C PHE A 66 7.96 5.71 11.18
N ALA A 67 8.19 4.53 10.63
CA ALA A 67 8.56 3.34 11.39
C ALA A 67 9.92 3.51 12.09
N ALA A 68 10.92 4.06 11.41
CA ALA A 68 12.22 4.40 12.00
C ALA A 68 12.06 5.40 13.16
N ALA A 69 11.25 6.45 12.97
CA ALA A 69 10.95 7.41 14.05
C ALA A 69 10.24 6.74 15.24
N ALA A 70 9.37 5.74 15.00
CA ALA A 70 8.73 4.98 16.07
C ALA A 70 9.72 4.09 16.85
N MET A 71 10.71 3.52 16.16
CA MET A 71 11.78 2.72 16.77
C MET A 71 12.69 3.55 17.67
N GLU A 72 12.97 4.80 17.28
CA GLU A 72 13.84 5.73 17.99
C GLU A 72 13.11 6.61 19.00
N CYS A 73 11.79 6.60 18.98
CA CYS A 73 10.98 7.48 19.82
C CYS A 73 11.19 7.21 21.32
N GLN A 74 11.42 8.29 22.09
CA GLN A 74 11.61 8.24 23.54
C GLN A 74 10.29 8.30 24.35
N ALA A 75 9.15 8.54 23.68
CA ALA A 75 7.86 8.58 24.36
C ALA A 75 7.47 7.17 24.89
N GLU A 76 6.79 7.13 26.03
CA GLU A 76 6.31 5.87 26.61
C GLU A 76 5.10 5.30 25.85
N ALA A 77 4.26 6.17 25.32
CA ALA A 77 3.07 5.83 24.55
C ALA A 77 2.91 6.72 23.31
N GLY A 78 2.13 6.27 22.30
CA GLY A 78 1.85 7.07 21.11
C GLY A 78 3.08 7.28 20.21
N ARG A 79 3.84 6.23 19.93
CA ARG A 79 5.03 6.27 19.08
C ARG A 79 4.67 6.15 17.59
N PRO A 80 5.34 6.92 16.71
CA PRO A 80 6.26 8.03 17.02
C PRO A 80 5.50 9.28 17.54
N CYS A 81 6.03 9.96 18.52
CA CYS A 81 5.42 11.19 19.01
C CYS A 81 5.65 12.42 18.11
N LEU A 82 6.58 12.32 17.16
CA LEU A 82 7.00 13.35 16.19
C LEU A 82 7.48 14.68 16.82
N GLN A 83 7.63 14.75 18.15
CA GLN A 83 8.00 15.94 18.89
C GLN A 83 9.33 15.80 19.63
N CYS A 84 9.71 14.58 20.02
CA CYS A 84 10.98 14.37 20.71
C CYS A 84 12.17 14.59 19.78
N ARG A 85 13.35 14.78 20.36
CA ARG A 85 14.59 15.03 19.63
C ARG A 85 14.89 13.94 18.59
N GLN A 86 14.69 12.67 18.95
CA GLN A 86 14.97 11.54 18.05
C GLN A 86 14.00 11.52 16.86
N CYS A 87 12.69 11.64 17.10
CA CYS A 87 11.73 11.71 16.00
C CYS A 87 12.04 12.84 15.00
N ARG A 88 12.40 14.03 15.51
CA ARG A 88 12.76 15.16 14.64
C ARG A 88 14.00 14.86 13.80
N LYS A 89 15.06 14.32 14.40
CA LYS A 89 16.27 13.94 13.67
C LYS A 89 15.98 12.91 12.57
N VAL A 90 15.13 11.91 12.83
CA VAL A 90 14.76 10.92 11.82
C VAL A 90 13.98 11.57 10.68
N MET A 91 13.01 12.44 10.99
CA MET A 91 12.20 13.10 9.96
C MET A 91 13.00 14.11 9.11
N GLU A 92 14.08 14.64 9.65
CA GLU A 92 15.02 15.56 8.99
C GLU A 92 16.19 14.83 8.30
N ASP A 93 16.21 13.48 8.30
CA ASP A 93 17.30 12.65 7.74
C ASP A 93 18.71 12.94 8.33
N ILE A 94 18.78 13.35 9.59
CA ILE A 94 20.04 13.69 10.30
C ILE A 94 20.31 12.79 11.51
N HIS A 95 19.54 11.70 11.66
CA HIS A 95 19.73 10.79 12.79
C HIS A 95 20.94 9.86 12.52
N PRO A 96 21.97 9.84 13.42
CA PRO A 96 23.20 9.10 13.19
C PRO A 96 23.01 7.56 13.12
N ASP A 97 21.95 7.05 13.75
CA ASP A 97 21.66 5.61 13.82
C ASP A 97 20.54 5.18 12.82
N VAL A 98 20.06 6.11 11.97
CA VAL A 98 19.11 5.82 10.89
C VAL A 98 19.76 6.15 9.57
N GLN A 99 20.01 5.11 8.75
CA GLN A 99 20.71 5.26 7.48
C GLN A 99 19.83 4.83 6.32
N THR A 100 19.70 5.70 5.33
CA THR A 100 19.14 5.33 4.02
C THR A 100 20.24 4.72 3.16
N VAL A 101 20.06 3.45 2.77
CA VAL A 101 21.03 2.66 2.02
C VAL A 101 20.68 2.71 0.55
N GLN A 102 21.33 3.57 -0.19
CA GLN A 102 21.17 3.73 -1.63
C GLN A 102 22.51 4.14 -2.24
N ASP A 103 22.71 3.81 -3.51
CA ASP A 103 23.78 4.37 -4.31
C ASP A 103 23.17 5.33 -5.34
N PRO A 104 23.47 6.62 -5.29
CA PRO A 104 22.90 7.60 -6.20
C PRO A 104 23.36 7.39 -7.66
N ASP A 105 24.49 6.73 -7.87
CA ASP A 105 25.10 6.56 -9.19
C ASP A 105 24.76 5.20 -9.83
N HIS A 106 24.32 4.22 -9.05
CA HIS A 106 24.08 2.86 -9.50
C HIS A 106 22.77 2.30 -8.96
N ARG A 107 22.06 1.52 -9.78
CA ARG A 107 20.86 0.79 -9.34
C ARG A 107 21.17 -0.39 -8.43
N GLU A 108 22.37 -0.95 -8.56
CA GLU A 108 22.85 -2.07 -7.73
C GLU A 108 23.67 -1.54 -6.57
N LEU A 109 23.59 -2.21 -5.42
CA LEU A 109 24.37 -1.83 -4.25
C LEU A 109 25.83 -2.30 -4.42
N PRO A 110 26.82 -1.40 -4.37
CA PRO A 110 28.23 -1.78 -4.45
C PRO A 110 28.61 -2.76 -3.32
N VAL A 111 29.45 -3.74 -3.64
CA VAL A 111 29.89 -4.76 -2.65
C VAL A 111 30.51 -4.13 -1.42
N ASP A 112 31.26 -3.04 -1.61
CA ASP A 112 31.90 -2.32 -0.52
C ASP A 112 30.89 -1.58 0.37
N LEU A 113 29.76 -1.13 -0.19
CA LEU A 113 28.67 -0.56 0.60
C LEU A 113 28.02 -1.64 1.48
N LEU A 114 27.72 -2.80 0.91
CA LEU A 114 27.15 -3.93 1.66
C LEU A 114 28.11 -4.44 2.74
N ARG A 115 29.42 -4.47 2.46
CA ARG A 115 30.43 -4.86 3.44
C ARG A 115 30.51 -3.85 4.60
N ARG A 116 30.52 -2.54 4.29
CA ARG A 116 30.49 -1.46 5.30
C ARG A 116 29.21 -1.52 6.12
N LEU A 117 28.05 -1.71 5.49
CA LEU A 117 26.76 -1.87 6.14
C LEU A 117 26.80 -3.02 7.17
N ARG A 118 27.37 -4.18 6.75
CA ARG A 118 27.50 -5.32 7.64
C ARG A 118 28.39 -5.00 8.85
N GLN A 119 29.50 -4.32 8.66
CA GLN A 119 30.39 -3.94 9.77
C GLN A 119 29.70 -2.92 10.68
N ASP A 120 29.02 -1.92 10.13
CA ASP A 120 28.31 -0.88 10.88
C ASP A 120 27.13 -1.47 11.68
N ALA A 121 26.43 -2.46 11.16
CA ALA A 121 25.32 -3.10 11.83
C ALA A 121 25.70 -3.73 13.18
N TYR A 122 26.95 -4.18 13.35
CA TYR A 122 27.44 -4.74 14.61
C TYR A 122 27.95 -3.68 15.61
N ILE A 123 28.04 -2.43 15.19
CA ILE A 123 28.35 -1.31 16.11
C ILE A 123 27.08 -0.91 16.84
N ARG A 124 27.13 -0.72 18.14
CA ARG A 124 25.95 -0.28 18.93
C ARG A 124 25.47 1.10 18.49
N PRO A 125 24.15 1.38 18.63
CA PRO A 125 23.60 2.71 18.37
C PRO A 125 24.36 3.78 19.16
N ASN A 126 24.54 4.93 18.52
CA ASN A 126 25.26 6.06 19.10
C ASN A 126 24.34 6.97 19.93
N ASP A 127 23.18 7.35 19.42
CA ASP A 127 22.25 8.31 20.02
C ASP A 127 20.85 7.72 20.24
N GLY A 128 20.51 6.65 19.50
CA GLY A 128 19.22 6.02 19.50
C GLY A 128 19.11 4.70 20.28
N ALA A 129 17.94 4.09 20.23
CA ALA A 129 17.67 2.78 20.82
C ALA A 129 17.96 1.62 19.83
N ALA A 130 17.98 1.90 18.53
CA ALA A 130 18.18 0.95 17.47
C ALA A 130 19.12 1.51 16.38
N LYS A 131 19.69 0.63 15.55
CA LYS A 131 20.27 1.00 14.27
C LYS A 131 19.29 0.62 13.16
N VAL A 132 18.83 1.60 12.41
CA VAL A 132 17.79 1.39 11.40
C VAL A 132 18.36 1.63 10.00
N TYR A 133 18.19 0.64 9.13
CA TYR A 133 18.63 0.70 7.74
C TYR A 133 17.40 0.70 6.83
N ILE A 134 17.24 1.76 6.04
CA ILE A 134 16.13 1.93 5.09
C ILE A 134 16.65 1.67 3.69
N PHE A 135 16.06 0.74 2.98
CA PHE A 135 16.36 0.41 1.58
C PHE A 135 15.22 0.94 0.71
N PRO A 136 15.41 2.10 0.04
CA PRO A 136 14.32 2.81 -0.65
C PRO A 136 13.84 2.15 -1.94
N ASP A 137 14.71 1.38 -2.61
CA ASP A 137 14.44 0.76 -3.92
C ASP A 137 14.91 -0.70 -3.92
N CYS A 138 14.12 -1.56 -3.31
CA CYS A 138 14.44 -2.99 -3.27
C CYS A 138 14.11 -3.72 -4.58
N ASP A 139 13.32 -3.11 -5.47
CA ASP A 139 12.98 -3.67 -6.77
C ASP A 139 14.20 -3.71 -7.71
N ALA A 140 15.19 -2.86 -7.45
CA ALA A 140 16.46 -2.81 -8.19
C ALA A 140 17.53 -3.78 -7.65
N LEU A 141 17.31 -4.41 -6.49
CA LEU A 141 18.31 -5.30 -5.87
C LEU A 141 18.44 -6.62 -6.62
N ASN A 142 19.66 -6.96 -7.03
CA ASN A 142 19.94 -8.26 -7.62
C ASN A 142 19.96 -9.39 -6.57
N GLN A 143 19.96 -10.64 -7.02
CA GLN A 143 19.91 -11.81 -6.14
C GLN A 143 21.10 -11.90 -5.18
N ARG A 144 22.28 -11.42 -5.60
CA ARG A 144 23.49 -11.39 -4.77
C ARG A 144 23.34 -10.44 -3.60
N ASP A 145 22.85 -9.23 -3.84
CA ASP A 145 22.62 -8.21 -2.82
C ASP A 145 21.59 -8.68 -1.82
N GLN A 146 20.51 -9.26 -2.31
CA GLN A 146 19.48 -9.82 -1.45
C GLN A 146 20.01 -10.96 -0.55
N ASN A 147 20.90 -11.81 -1.03
CA ASN A 147 21.52 -12.85 -0.21
C ASN A 147 22.44 -12.31 0.89
N VAL A 148 23.10 -11.17 0.66
CA VAL A 148 23.88 -10.50 1.71
C VAL A 148 22.96 -9.90 2.76
N LEU A 149 21.88 -9.25 2.34
CA LEU A 149 20.87 -8.69 3.23
C LEU A 149 20.14 -9.77 4.05
N LEU A 150 19.89 -10.93 3.45
CA LEU A 150 19.31 -12.09 4.14
C LEU A 150 20.12 -12.45 5.39
N LYS A 151 21.46 -12.54 5.26
CA LYS A 151 22.34 -12.85 6.40
C LYS A 151 22.26 -11.78 7.50
N LEU A 152 22.13 -10.50 7.13
CA LEU A 152 21.97 -9.42 8.10
C LEU A 152 20.61 -9.49 8.82
N VAL A 153 19.55 -9.85 8.11
CA VAL A 153 18.21 -10.01 8.70
C VAL A 153 18.16 -11.21 9.65
N GLU A 154 18.86 -12.31 9.33
CA GLU A 154 18.89 -13.52 10.15
C GLU A 154 19.81 -13.40 11.37
N GLU A 155 21.04 -12.97 11.15
CA GLU A 155 22.13 -13.02 12.11
C GLU A 155 22.46 -11.65 12.74
N GLY A 156 21.76 -10.60 12.31
CA GLY A 156 22.02 -9.23 12.77
C GLY A 156 21.81 -9.06 14.28
N PRO A 157 22.48 -8.06 14.87
CA PRO A 157 22.37 -7.80 16.30
C PRO A 157 20.95 -7.38 16.69
N PRO A 158 20.53 -7.61 17.94
CA PRO A 158 19.14 -7.40 18.38
C PRO A 158 18.69 -5.92 18.36
N TYR A 159 19.60 -4.99 18.18
CA TYR A 159 19.31 -3.56 18.03
C TYR A 159 19.28 -3.09 16.58
N ALA A 160 19.63 -3.93 15.60
CA ALA A 160 19.53 -3.57 14.18
C ALA A 160 18.12 -3.79 13.63
N ALA A 161 17.64 -2.90 12.79
CA ALA A 161 16.36 -3.01 12.10
C ALA A 161 16.51 -2.69 10.61
N PHE A 162 15.76 -3.41 9.77
CA PHE A 162 15.86 -3.37 8.33
C PHE A 162 14.48 -3.06 7.74
N LEU A 163 14.37 -1.97 6.99
CA LEU A 163 13.13 -1.48 6.40
C LEU A 163 13.30 -1.49 4.87
N PHE A 164 12.57 -2.36 4.21
CA PHE A 164 12.64 -2.58 2.77
C PHE A 164 11.44 -1.90 2.09
N CYS A 165 11.69 -1.04 1.09
CA CYS A 165 10.66 -0.44 0.27
C CYS A 165 10.68 -1.09 -1.12
N ALA A 166 9.57 -1.70 -1.54
CA ALA A 166 9.41 -2.35 -2.83
C ALA A 166 8.02 -2.07 -3.40
N GLU A 167 7.86 -2.02 -4.72
CA GLU A 167 6.53 -1.89 -5.33
C GLU A 167 5.66 -3.12 -5.01
N THR A 168 6.29 -4.27 -5.06
CA THR A 168 5.69 -5.52 -4.64
C THR A 168 6.68 -6.37 -3.85
N ALA A 169 6.22 -7.00 -2.76
CA ALA A 169 7.07 -7.90 -2.01
C ALA A 169 7.57 -9.10 -2.85
N ALA A 170 6.92 -9.39 -3.99
CA ALA A 170 7.31 -10.50 -4.86
C ALA A 170 8.68 -10.31 -5.54
N THR A 171 9.20 -9.09 -5.61
CA THR A 171 10.55 -8.80 -6.14
C THR A 171 11.66 -9.25 -5.18
N LEU A 172 11.34 -9.40 -3.89
CA LEU A 172 12.25 -9.91 -2.90
C LEU A 172 12.23 -11.44 -2.83
N LEU A 173 13.40 -12.02 -2.55
CA LEU A 173 13.55 -13.48 -2.39
C LEU A 173 12.56 -14.03 -1.35
N PRO A 174 11.98 -15.21 -1.57
CA PRO A 174 11.09 -15.86 -0.61
C PRO A 174 11.72 -16.03 0.78
N THR A 175 13.04 -16.21 0.83
CA THR A 175 13.82 -16.34 2.06
C THR A 175 13.87 -15.03 2.86
N ILE A 176 13.94 -13.86 2.23
CA ILE A 176 13.82 -12.55 2.90
C ILE A 176 12.38 -12.35 3.37
N ARG A 177 11.40 -12.60 2.47
CA ARG A 177 9.98 -12.41 2.77
C ARG A 177 9.51 -13.21 3.98
N SER A 178 9.98 -14.44 4.13
CA SER A 178 9.61 -15.31 5.26
C SER A 178 10.11 -14.80 6.63
N ARG A 179 11.06 -13.84 6.64
CA ARG A 179 11.66 -13.27 7.85
C ARG A 179 11.25 -11.83 8.12
N CYS A 180 10.52 -11.23 7.19
CA CYS A 180 10.02 -9.87 7.28
C CYS A 180 8.51 -9.86 7.48
N VAL A 181 8.02 -8.84 8.16
CA VAL A 181 6.58 -8.53 8.19
C VAL A 181 6.28 -7.60 7.02
N GLU A 182 5.34 -7.97 6.16
CA GLU A 182 4.91 -7.13 5.05
C GLU A 182 3.78 -6.18 5.51
N TRP A 183 3.98 -4.87 5.23
CA TRP A 183 2.96 -3.86 5.35
C TRP A 183 2.64 -3.29 3.98
N LYS A 184 1.46 -3.66 3.49
CA LYS A 184 0.98 -3.21 2.19
C LYS A 184 0.32 -1.84 2.31
N LEU A 185 0.94 -0.84 1.68
CA LEU A 185 0.49 0.54 1.68
C LEU A 185 -0.43 0.81 0.49
N ARG A 186 -1.52 1.53 0.74
CA ARG A 186 -2.39 2.07 -0.30
C ARG A 186 -2.05 3.53 -0.51
N GLY A 187 -1.88 3.96 -1.76
CA GLY A 187 -1.68 5.37 -2.09
C GLY A 187 -3.01 6.12 -2.17
N GLY A 188 -2.99 7.44 -1.97
CA GLY A 188 -4.18 8.27 -2.14
C GLY A 188 -4.81 8.15 -3.54
N ASP A 189 -4.00 7.93 -4.58
CA ASP A 189 -4.49 7.62 -5.92
C ASP A 189 -5.17 6.25 -6.02
N GLU A 190 -4.78 5.28 -5.18
CA GLU A 190 -5.44 3.97 -5.12
C GLU A 190 -6.76 4.08 -4.35
N ASP A 191 -6.81 4.84 -3.27
CA ASP A 191 -8.04 5.09 -2.54
C ASP A 191 -9.04 5.86 -3.40
N ALA A 192 -8.61 6.90 -4.11
CA ALA A 192 -9.44 7.64 -5.05
C ALA A 192 -9.93 6.76 -6.22
N ARG A 193 -9.09 5.84 -6.72
CA ARG A 193 -9.49 4.84 -7.73
C ARG A 193 -10.48 3.83 -7.19
N ASN A 194 -10.26 3.37 -5.96
CA ASN A 194 -11.17 2.45 -5.28
C ASN A 194 -12.52 3.09 -5.01
N ASP A 195 -12.57 4.36 -4.62
CA ASP A 195 -13.81 5.12 -4.45
C ASP A 195 -14.54 5.32 -5.80
N THR A 196 -13.80 5.67 -6.86
CA THR A 196 -14.37 5.80 -8.21
C THR A 196 -14.91 4.46 -8.72
N ALA A 197 -14.22 3.34 -8.44
CA ALA A 197 -14.67 2.00 -8.80
C ALA A 197 -15.90 1.59 -7.97
N ARG A 198 -15.94 1.93 -6.69
CA ARG A 198 -17.11 1.70 -5.83
C ARG A 198 -18.32 2.50 -6.30
N ASP A 199 -18.14 3.75 -6.71
CA ASP A 199 -19.22 4.60 -7.23
C ASP A 199 -19.75 4.06 -8.55
N LEU A 200 -18.87 3.57 -9.45
CA LEU A 200 -19.28 2.87 -10.66
C LEU A 200 -20.14 1.64 -10.32
N CYS A 201 -19.67 0.80 -9.41
CA CYS A 201 -20.40 -0.39 -8.97
C CYS A 201 -21.76 -0.04 -8.31
N ARG A 202 -21.83 1.03 -7.52
CA ARG A 202 -23.06 1.54 -6.94
C ARG A 202 -24.07 1.98 -8.00
N ALA A 203 -23.60 2.67 -9.04
CA ALA A 203 -24.48 3.05 -10.15
C ALA A 203 -25.13 1.83 -10.81
N PHE A 204 -24.33 0.78 -11.11
CA PHE A 204 -24.87 -0.47 -11.67
C PHE A 204 -25.73 -1.25 -10.68
N ALA A 205 -25.37 -1.26 -9.37
CA ALA A 205 -26.13 -1.95 -8.32
C ALA A 205 -27.56 -1.41 -8.14
N SER A 206 -27.84 -0.20 -8.61
CA SER A 206 -29.21 0.34 -8.63
C SER A 206 -30.17 -0.49 -9.48
N GLY A 207 -29.68 -1.31 -10.42
CA GLY A 207 -30.47 -2.07 -11.37
C GLY A 207 -31.26 -1.19 -12.36
N GLN A 208 -30.90 0.08 -12.51
CA GLN A 208 -31.60 1.06 -13.35
C GLN A 208 -30.65 1.72 -14.36
N LEU A 209 -31.20 2.17 -15.50
CA LEU A 209 -30.41 2.82 -16.54
C LEU A 209 -29.99 4.25 -16.16
N LEU A 210 -30.89 5.01 -15.53
CA LEU A 210 -30.66 6.43 -15.26
C LEU A 210 -29.46 6.71 -14.36
N PRO A 211 -29.26 6.06 -13.19
CA PRO A 211 -28.07 6.27 -12.38
C PRO A 211 -26.79 5.90 -13.11
N VAL A 212 -26.79 4.84 -13.93
CA VAL A 212 -25.63 4.42 -14.72
C VAL A 212 -25.30 5.46 -15.79
N SER A 213 -26.28 5.93 -16.55
CA SER A 213 -26.06 6.96 -17.57
C SER A 213 -25.56 8.27 -17.00
N GLN A 214 -26.12 8.73 -15.88
CA GLN A 214 -25.67 9.93 -15.18
C GLN A 214 -24.22 9.82 -14.72
N TYR A 215 -23.85 8.68 -14.16
CA TYR A 215 -22.48 8.44 -13.71
C TYR A 215 -21.50 8.42 -14.89
N LEU A 216 -21.82 7.70 -15.97
CA LEU A 216 -20.95 7.59 -17.16
C LEU A 216 -20.77 8.94 -17.87
N VAL A 217 -21.82 9.75 -17.99
CA VAL A 217 -21.73 11.12 -18.50
C VAL A 217 -20.86 11.99 -17.59
N GLY A 218 -20.97 11.83 -16.27
CA GLY A 218 -20.10 12.50 -15.30
C GLY A 218 -18.62 12.15 -15.50
N LEU A 219 -18.31 10.90 -15.85
CA LEU A 219 -16.93 10.46 -16.17
C LEU A 219 -16.43 11.09 -17.49
N GLU A 220 -17.27 11.16 -18.50
CA GLU A 220 -16.93 11.81 -19.78
C GLU A 220 -16.59 13.28 -19.59
N ASN A 221 -17.37 14.01 -18.80
CA ASN A 221 -17.12 15.41 -18.47
C ASN A 221 -15.80 15.63 -17.71
N LYS A 222 -15.34 14.65 -16.94
CA LYS A 222 -14.03 14.69 -16.25
C LYS A 222 -12.84 14.46 -17.19
N ARG A 223 -13.08 14.22 -18.48
CA ARG A 223 -12.04 14.00 -19.52
C ARG A 223 -11.01 12.92 -19.12
N LEU A 224 -11.51 11.78 -18.63
CA LEU A 224 -10.66 10.65 -18.27
C LEU A 224 -9.74 10.26 -19.42
N LYS A 225 -8.49 9.95 -19.08
CA LYS A 225 -7.56 9.31 -20.03
C LYS A 225 -7.97 7.86 -20.25
N ARG A 226 -7.63 7.31 -21.40
CA ARG A 226 -7.97 5.92 -21.77
C ARG A 226 -7.43 4.89 -20.78
N GLU A 227 -6.20 5.09 -20.29
CA GLU A 227 -5.57 4.24 -19.30
C GLU A 227 -6.33 4.24 -17.97
N GLN A 228 -6.84 5.41 -17.56
CA GLN A 228 -7.66 5.54 -16.34
C GLN A 228 -9.01 4.85 -16.49
N LEU A 229 -9.65 4.98 -17.68
CA LEU A 229 -10.89 4.25 -17.97
C LEU A 229 -10.66 2.74 -17.96
N GLN A 230 -9.58 2.26 -18.59
CA GLN A 230 -9.23 0.84 -18.58
C GLN A 230 -9.07 0.30 -17.16
N GLN A 231 -8.34 1.01 -16.30
CA GLN A 231 -8.15 0.65 -14.89
C GLN A 231 -9.48 0.61 -14.12
N LEU A 232 -10.36 1.59 -14.38
CA LEU A 232 -11.69 1.66 -13.77
C LEU A 232 -12.57 0.49 -14.18
N LEU A 233 -12.59 0.16 -15.47
CA LEU A 233 -13.36 -1.00 -16.00
C LEU A 233 -12.79 -2.34 -15.50
N GLU A 234 -11.47 -2.43 -15.36
CA GLU A 234 -10.84 -3.63 -14.78
C GLU A 234 -11.23 -3.81 -13.31
N ALA A 235 -11.24 -2.72 -12.52
CA ALA A 235 -11.69 -2.77 -11.13
C ALA A 235 -13.19 -3.15 -11.03
N GLY A 236 -14.04 -2.56 -11.88
CA GLY A 236 -15.46 -2.92 -11.96
C GLY A 236 -15.69 -4.36 -12.39
N TRP A 237 -14.90 -4.86 -13.35
CA TRP A 237 -14.95 -6.28 -13.76
C TRP A 237 -14.60 -7.22 -12.60
N ARG A 238 -13.52 -6.92 -11.86
CA ARG A 238 -13.13 -7.71 -10.69
C ARG A 238 -14.23 -7.72 -9.63
N ALA A 239 -14.83 -6.56 -9.35
CA ALA A 239 -15.92 -6.46 -8.41
C ALA A 239 -17.16 -7.26 -8.85
N ALA A 240 -17.54 -7.19 -10.13
CA ALA A 240 -18.68 -7.95 -10.67
C ALA A 240 -18.41 -9.47 -10.67
N ALA A 241 -17.19 -9.89 -11.00
CA ALA A 241 -16.78 -11.30 -10.96
C ALA A 241 -16.82 -11.86 -9.54
N GLU A 242 -16.33 -11.10 -8.55
CA GLU A 242 -16.33 -11.51 -7.16
C GLU A 242 -17.76 -11.55 -6.58
N ALA A 243 -18.59 -10.55 -6.89
CA ALA A 243 -20.00 -10.54 -6.54
C ALA A 243 -20.75 -11.77 -7.10
N LEU A 244 -20.43 -12.16 -8.34
CA LEU A 244 -20.98 -13.34 -8.98
C LEU A 244 -20.51 -14.63 -8.28
N LEU A 245 -19.25 -14.74 -7.93
CA LEU A 245 -18.70 -15.89 -7.20
C LEU A 245 -19.32 -16.02 -5.80
N ALA A 246 -19.49 -14.90 -5.11
CA ALA A 246 -20.17 -14.87 -3.80
C ALA A 246 -21.65 -15.29 -3.89
N ALA A 247 -22.34 -14.96 -4.98
CA ALA A 247 -23.71 -15.42 -5.23
C ALA A 247 -23.81 -16.94 -5.42
N TYR A 248 -22.69 -17.62 -5.77
CA TYR A 248 -22.57 -19.08 -5.87
C TYR A 248 -21.98 -19.75 -4.60
N GLY A 249 -21.90 -19.03 -3.47
CA GLY A 249 -21.52 -19.62 -2.18
C GLY A 249 -20.02 -19.62 -1.85
N LYS A 250 -19.20 -18.83 -2.54
CA LYS A 250 -17.83 -18.55 -2.09
C LYS A 250 -17.81 -17.58 -0.93
N PRO A 251 -16.75 -17.60 -0.06
CA PRO A 251 -16.66 -16.70 1.07
C PRO A 251 -16.61 -15.23 0.66
N ASP A 252 -17.01 -14.39 1.57
CA ASP A 252 -17.39 -12.98 1.50
C ASP A 252 -16.44 -12.09 0.66
N PRO A 253 -16.94 -11.30 -0.30
CA PRO A 253 -16.17 -10.42 -1.16
C PRO A 253 -15.71 -9.12 -0.49
N ALA A 254 -15.56 -9.09 0.84
CA ALA A 254 -15.36 -7.87 1.63
C ALA A 254 -14.16 -7.01 1.22
N ASP A 255 -13.17 -7.58 0.55
CA ASP A 255 -11.93 -6.88 0.22
C ASP A 255 -11.92 -6.20 -1.16
N ILE A 256 -12.96 -6.39 -2.00
CA ILE A 256 -13.02 -5.77 -3.33
C ILE A 256 -14.02 -4.62 -3.36
N PRO A 257 -13.57 -3.37 -3.61
CA PRO A 257 -14.45 -2.20 -3.63
C PRO A 257 -15.62 -2.35 -4.59
N GLY A 258 -16.85 -2.23 -4.07
CA GLY A 258 -18.08 -2.30 -4.85
C GLY A 258 -18.67 -3.70 -5.08
N ALA A 259 -17.98 -4.77 -4.72
CA ALA A 259 -18.48 -6.13 -4.94
C ALA A 259 -19.74 -6.45 -4.13
N GLU A 260 -19.78 -6.01 -2.86
CA GLU A 260 -20.93 -6.25 -1.99
C GLU A 260 -22.17 -5.45 -2.44
N GLU A 261 -21.97 -4.21 -2.90
CA GLU A 261 -23.05 -3.39 -3.45
C GLU A 261 -23.67 -4.06 -4.68
N LEU A 262 -22.85 -4.58 -5.60
CA LEU A 262 -23.31 -5.32 -6.78
C LEU A 262 -24.03 -6.62 -6.38
N ARG A 263 -23.51 -7.37 -5.42
CA ARG A 263 -24.13 -8.61 -4.94
C ARG A 263 -25.53 -8.40 -4.37
N ARG A 264 -25.74 -7.29 -3.63
CA ARG A 264 -27.02 -6.93 -3.03
C ARG A 264 -28.02 -6.37 -4.02
N GLY A 265 -27.53 -5.63 -5.03
CA GLY A 265 -28.37 -4.88 -5.94
C GLY A 265 -28.77 -5.62 -7.21
N LEU A 266 -28.04 -6.66 -7.60
CA LEU A 266 -28.23 -7.33 -8.89
C LEU A 266 -28.56 -8.82 -8.76
N THR A 267 -29.35 -9.30 -9.70
CA THR A 267 -29.59 -10.74 -9.89
C THR A 267 -28.36 -11.44 -10.46
N VAL A 268 -28.27 -12.77 -10.29
CA VAL A 268 -27.17 -13.58 -10.84
C VAL A 268 -27.06 -13.43 -12.37
N ARG A 269 -28.20 -13.30 -13.06
CA ARG A 269 -28.24 -13.05 -14.51
C ARG A 269 -27.60 -11.70 -14.86
N GLN A 270 -27.94 -10.65 -14.15
CA GLN A 270 -27.39 -9.31 -14.35
C GLN A 270 -25.91 -9.24 -13.99
N LEU A 271 -25.48 -9.88 -12.87
CA LEU A 271 -24.07 -9.97 -12.49
C LEU A 271 -23.23 -10.66 -13.57
N ARG A 272 -23.73 -11.75 -14.14
CA ARG A 272 -23.05 -12.45 -15.24
C ARG A 272 -22.93 -11.55 -16.47
N GLY A 273 -24.03 -10.91 -16.88
CA GLY A 273 -24.03 -10.00 -18.03
C GLY A 273 -23.11 -8.80 -17.82
N LEU A 274 -23.12 -8.20 -16.63
CA LEU A 274 -22.24 -7.09 -16.27
C LEU A 274 -20.75 -7.49 -16.29
N THR A 275 -20.44 -8.69 -15.79
CA THR A 275 -19.06 -9.23 -15.82
C THR A 275 -18.54 -9.37 -17.26
N GLU A 276 -19.36 -9.91 -18.16
CA GLU A 276 -19.02 -10.06 -19.58
C GLU A 276 -18.89 -8.70 -20.27
N LEU A 277 -19.80 -7.77 -19.96
CA LEU A 277 -19.84 -6.42 -20.51
C LEU A 277 -18.58 -5.64 -20.14
N MET A 278 -18.23 -5.59 -18.85
CA MET A 278 -17.05 -4.87 -18.38
C MET A 278 -15.75 -5.49 -18.90
N LYS A 279 -15.65 -6.83 -18.94
CA LYS A 279 -14.50 -7.52 -19.51
C LYS A 279 -14.29 -7.17 -20.98
N ARG A 280 -15.37 -7.16 -21.76
CA ARG A 280 -15.33 -6.79 -23.17
C ARG A 280 -14.78 -5.38 -23.36
N TYR A 281 -15.34 -4.38 -22.68
CA TYR A 281 -14.91 -2.99 -22.86
C TYR A 281 -13.54 -2.68 -22.23
N CYS A 282 -13.14 -3.41 -21.21
CA CYS A 282 -11.77 -3.36 -20.70
C CYS A 282 -10.75 -3.82 -21.79
N LEU A 283 -11.09 -4.84 -22.57
CA LEU A 283 -10.25 -5.29 -23.68
C LEU A 283 -10.29 -4.29 -24.85
N GLU A 284 -11.44 -3.70 -25.16
CA GLU A 284 -11.57 -2.70 -26.23
C GLU A 284 -10.76 -1.42 -25.94
N CYS A 285 -10.53 -1.06 -24.67
CA CYS A 285 -9.65 0.05 -24.29
C CYS A 285 -8.18 -0.17 -24.72
N ARG A 286 -7.75 -1.39 -25.02
CA ARG A 286 -6.40 -1.67 -25.56
C ARG A 286 -6.24 -1.24 -27.00
N TYR A 287 -7.34 -1.10 -27.73
CA TYR A 287 -7.39 -0.58 -29.09
C TYR A 287 -7.63 0.92 -29.06
N ASN A 288 -7.34 1.61 -30.13
CA ASN A 288 -7.44 3.07 -30.20
C ASN A 288 -8.89 3.60 -30.29
N VAL A 289 -9.75 3.20 -29.33
CA VAL A 289 -11.16 3.59 -29.24
C VAL A 289 -11.30 4.80 -28.33
N GLY A 290 -12.14 5.77 -28.68
CA GLY A 290 -12.40 6.96 -27.89
C GLY A 290 -13.15 6.65 -26.59
N VAL A 291 -12.80 7.34 -25.49
CA VAL A 291 -13.39 7.14 -24.14
C VAL A 291 -14.91 7.28 -24.18
N GLY A 292 -15.45 8.36 -24.79
CA GLY A 292 -16.90 8.58 -24.88
C GLY A 292 -17.62 7.45 -25.63
N HIS A 293 -16.97 6.87 -26.65
CA HIS A 293 -17.54 5.74 -27.39
C HIS A 293 -17.67 4.49 -26.51
N VAL A 294 -16.64 4.19 -25.71
CA VAL A 294 -16.66 3.06 -24.78
C VAL A 294 -17.74 3.26 -23.70
N LEU A 295 -17.83 4.47 -23.13
CA LEU A 295 -18.84 4.80 -22.10
C LEU A 295 -20.26 4.70 -22.64
N GLY A 296 -20.52 5.23 -23.86
CA GLY A 296 -21.83 5.11 -24.53
C GLY A 296 -22.20 3.67 -24.83
N ALA A 297 -21.25 2.88 -25.34
CA ALA A 297 -21.46 1.46 -25.63
C ALA A 297 -21.68 0.62 -24.36
N LEU A 298 -21.01 0.96 -23.25
CA LEU A 298 -21.22 0.35 -21.93
C LEU A 298 -22.66 0.62 -21.43
N CYS A 299 -23.15 1.87 -21.59
CA CYS A 299 -24.51 2.25 -21.24
C CYS A 299 -25.56 1.49 -22.05
N ALA A 300 -25.40 1.43 -23.37
CA ALA A 300 -26.28 0.67 -24.25
C ALA A 300 -26.24 -0.85 -24.02
N GLY A 301 -25.08 -1.36 -23.64
CA GLY A 301 -24.91 -2.76 -23.25
C GLY A 301 -25.64 -3.08 -21.94
N TRP A 302 -25.63 -2.18 -20.99
CA TRP A 302 -26.34 -2.32 -19.72
C TRP A 302 -27.86 -2.31 -19.91
N GLU A 303 -28.38 -1.41 -20.74
CA GLU A 303 -29.80 -1.33 -21.08
C GLU A 303 -30.37 -2.69 -21.54
N LYS A 304 -29.59 -3.47 -22.28
CA LYS A 304 -30.00 -4.81 -22.76
C LYS A 304 -30.01 -5.88 -21.66
N LEU A 305 -29.47 -5.59 -20.49
CA LEU A 305 -29.41 -6.50 -19.35
C LEU A 305 -30.50 -6.19 -18.30
N LEU A 306 -31.15 -5.04 -18.42
CA LEU A 306 -32.30 -4.67 -17.59
C LEU A 306 -33.57 -5.37 -18.05
#